data_7279b5df2cc4b4f1b9d285b2602f1fcc
#
_entry.id   7279b5df2cc4b4f1b9d285b2602f1fcc
#
_cell.length_a   1.000
_cell.length_b   1.000
_cell.length_c   1.000
_cell.angle_alpha   90.00
_cell.angle_beta   90.00
_cell.angle_gamma   90.00
#
_symmetry.space_group_name_H-M   'P 1'
#
loop_
_entity.id
_entity.type
_entity.pdbx_description
1 polymer ?
#
loop_
_entity_poly.entity_id
_entity_poly.type
_entity_poly.pdbx_seq_one_letter_code
_entity_poly.pdbx_strand_id
1 'polypeptide(L)'
;MTTTTTAEVGGKAVTLGRAAQQLELKRGEFDLAVQLGLVRTVREDLNARPRVAQEEIERIRSAEGFPDVLRERVRAVGTAEASQLLAVPAHRFTRLARGGHFTPVKCYLNRYRAVVWLYLAEELTDLALRHPQLLNDRQLPKETLARLGAGEDRRPRNWRGRRAAMLLQQTEDPWERAAGIASALDAAHLAEVVTDPYERAYLTRLRPETVRVGPDSPAAREIIERLQLAQDPDEVLWYRMDLAQHLSLARSIRPAPRPMWERPVIDAAATARPVPVPASAASSGTLELKRSELLQSEPKESGRERAGVGSVGARSVGGEPVGGRPVEARAGHGRLSRGLARLRRPRTAARSTTTAPWTRRQR
;
A
#
# COMPACT_ATOMS: atom_id res chain seq x y z
N MET A 1 -1.21 -38.91 -23.62
CA MET A 1 -2.13 -37.96 -24.25
C MET A 1 -3.12 -37.48 -23.19
N THR A 2 -2.78 -36.43 -22.47
CA THR A 2 -3.64 -35.82 -21.47
C THR A 2 -4.06 -34.46 -22.03
N THR A 3 -5.30 -34.40 -22.49
CA THR A 3 -5.94 -33.19 -22.99
C THR A 3 -6.20 -32.25 -21.80
N THR A 4 -5.42 -31.18 -21.75
CA THR A 4 -5.69 -30.03 -20.88
C THR A 4 -6.95 -29.37 -21.39
N THR A 5 -8.07 -29.59 -20.70
CA THR A 5 -9.32 -28.90 -20.94
C THR A 5 -9.15 -27.47 -20.47
N THR A 6 -8.84 -26.58 -21.40
CA THR A 6 -9.03 -25.14 -21.21
C THR A 6 -10.54 -24.92 -21.13
N ALA A 7 -11.08 -24.74 -19.94
CA ALA A 7 -12.47 -24.37 -19.76
C ALA A 7 -12.65 -22.99 -20.40
N GLU A 8 -13.28 -22.95 -21.57
CA GLU A 8 -13.89 -21.72 -22.13
C GLU A 8 -14.96 -21.23 -21.15
N VAL A 9 -14.59 -20.29 -20.27
CA VAL A 9 -15.54 -19.55 -19.47
C VAL A 9 -16.19 -18.49 -20.38
N GLY A 10 -17.06 -18.95 -21.30
CA GLY A 10 -17.93 -18.12 -22.14
C GLY A 10 -19.10 -17.52 -21.39
N GLY A 11 -19.02 -17.32 -20.09
CA GLY A 11 -20.04 -16.66 -19.27
C GLY A 11 -20.10 -15.16 -19.56
N LYS A 12 -21.33 -14.62 -19.62
CA LYS A 12 -21.59 -13.19 -19.85
C LYS A 12 -21.00 -12.36 -18.70
N ALA A 13 -19.86 -11.68 -18.96
CA ALA A 13 -19.21 -10.82 -17.98
C ALA A 13 -19.78 -9.39 -18.06
N VAL A 14 -20.07 -8.79 -16.91
CA VAL A 14 -20.62 -7.43 -16.78
C VAL A 14 -19.58 -6.44 -16.26
N THR A 15 -19.79 -5.15 -16.53
CA THR A 15 -18.94 -4.08 -16.00
C THR A 15 -19.06 -3.98 -14.48
N LEU A 16 -18.01 -3.48 -13.81
CA LEU A 16 -18.00 -3.30 -12.34
C LEU A 16 -19.19 -2.47 -11.84
N GLY A 17 -19.57 -1.40 -12.57
CA GLY A 17 -20.70 -0.57 -12.19
C GLY A 17 -22.03 -1.32 -12.23
N ARG A 18 -22.25 -2.18 -13.27
CA ARG A 18 -23.46 -3.00 -13.37
C ARG A 18 -23.47 -4.12 -12.32
N ALA A 19 -22.30 -4.72 -12.03
CA ALA A 19 -22.18 -5.71 -10.97
C ALA A 19 -22.50 -5.10 -9.59
N ALA A 20 -22.03 -3.88 -9.30
CA ALA A 20 -22.34 -3.17 -8.07
C ALA A 20 -23.85 -2.95 -7.90
N GLN A 21 -24.55 -2.55 -8.98
CA GLN A 21 -26.00 -2.39 -8.97
C GLN A 21 -26.73 -3.71 -8.73
N GLN A 22 -26.32 -4.78 -9.41
CA GLN A 22 -26.91 -6.11 -9.24
C GLN A 22 -26.67 -6.71 -7.86
N LEU A 23 -25.55 -6.38 -7.20
CA LEU A 23 -25.23 -6.78 -5.84
C LEU A 23 -25.75 -5.79 -4.78
N GLU A 24 -26.48 -4.77 -5.19
CA GLU A 24 -27.09 -3.76 -4.32
C GLU A 24 -26.08 -3.07 -3.39
N LEU A 25 -24.84 -2.88 -3.86
CA LEU A 25 -23.77 -2.20 -3.15
C LEU A 25 -23.56 -0.80 -3.71
N LYS A 26 -23.21 0.14 -2.83
CA LYS A 26 -22.63 1.42 -3.24
C LYS A 26 -21.26 1.17 -3.87
N ARG A 27 -20.83 2.06 -4.78
CA ARG A 27 -19.55 1.91 -5.47
C ARG A 27 -18.37 1.65 -4.53
N GLY A 28 -18.26 2.40 -3.42
CA GLY A 28 -17.17 2.23 -2.46
C GLY A 28 -17.23 0.93 -1.66
N GLU A 29 -18.43 0.39 -1.41
CA GLU A 29 -18.66 -0.91 -0.80
C GLU A 29 -18.30 -2.03 -1.78
N PHE A 30 -18.69 -1.89 -3.04
CA PHE A 30 -18.35 -2.83 -4.09
C PHE A 30 -16.84 -2.89 -4.35
N ASP A 31 -16.18 -1.73 -4.46
CA ASP A 31 -14.72 -1.66 -4.61
C ASP A 31 -14.02 -2.38 -3.43
N LEU A 32 -14.57 -2.23 -2.23
CA LEU A 32 -14.05 -2.92 -1.05
C LEU A 32 -14.33 -4.43 -1.08
N ALA A 33 -15.52 -4.85 -1.55
CA ALA A 33 -15.86 -6.26 -1.73
C ALA A 33 -14.91 -6.96 -2.70
N VAL A 34 -14.55 -6.30 -3.79
CA VAL A 34 -13.54 -6.79 -4.74
C VAL A 34 -12.15 -6.87 -4.07
N GLN A 35 -11.74 -5.82 -3.36
CA GLN A 35 -10.45 -5.78 -2.67
C GLN A 35 -10.32 -6.89 -1.61
N LEU A 36 -11.40 -7.19 -0.90
CA LEU A 36 -11.46 -8.25 0.11
C LEU A 36 -11.61 -9.67 -0.50
N GLY A 37 -11.72 -9.79 -1.83
CA GLY A 37 -11.91 -11.07 -2.50
C GLY A 37 -13.31 -11.67 -2.33
N LEU A 38 -14.28 -10.88 -1.83
CA LEU A 38 -15.68 -11.29 -1.69
C LEU A 38 -16.39 -11.36 -3.04
N VAL A 39 -15.93 -10.56 -3.99
CA VAL A 39 -16.38 -10.52 -5.39
C VAL A 39 -15.17 -10.76 -6.28
N ARG A 40 -15.18 -11.84 -7.05
CA ARG A 40 -14.11 -12.18 -7.98
C ARG A 40 -14.28 -11.42 -9.29
N THR A 41 -13.19 -10.88 -9.80
CA THR A 41 -13.16 -10.21 -11.09
C THR A 41 -12.37 -11.05 -12.09
N VAL A 42 -12.76 -10.97 -13.36
CA VAL A 42 -12.07 -11.61 -14.49
C VAL A 42 -11.53 -10.53 -15.41
N ARG A 43 -10.37 -10.77 -16.00
CA ARG A 43 -9.76 -9.94 -17.06
C ARG A 43 -9.46 -10.85 -18.25
N GLU A 44 -9.83 -10.40 -19.42
CA GLU A 44 -9.52 -11.11 -20.67
C GLU A 44 -8.02 -10.98 -21.01
N ASP A 45 -7.44 -9.78 -20.73
CA ASP A 45 -6.05 -9.45 -20.95
C ASP A 45 -5.51 -8.55 -19.83
N LEU A 46 -4.19 -8.46 -19.67
CA LEU A 46 -3.51 -7.58 -18.72
C LEU A 46 -3.92 -6.09 -18.86
N ASN A 47 -4.29 -5.66 -20.07
CA ASN A 47 -4.73 -4.30 -20.36
C ASN A 47 -6.26 -4.14 -20.34
N ALA A 48 -7.02 -5.26 -20.26
CA ALA A 48 -8.47 -5.21 -20.24
C ALA A 48 -9.00 -4.69 -18.90
N ARG A 49 -10.12 -3.96 -18.96
CA ARG A 49 -10.81 -3.53 -17.77
C ARG A 49 -11.40 -4.74 -17.05
N PRO A 50 -11.25 -4.85 -15.72
CA PRO A 50 -11.83 -5.95 -14.96
C PRO A 50 -13.36 -5.97 -15.12
N ARG A 51 -13.92 -7.16 -15.20
CA ARG A 51 -15.35 -7.46 -15.28
C ARG A 51 -15.70 -8.48 -14.21
N VAL A 52 -16.98 -8.69 -13.98
CA VAL A 52 -17.50 -9.74 -13.07
C VAL A 52 -18.31 -10.72 -13.89
N ALA A 53 -18.02 -12.00 -13.74
CA ALA A 53 -18.80 -13.05 -14.38
C ALA A 53 -20.22 -13.08 -13.82
N GLN A 54 -21.21 -13.35 -14.66
CA GLN A 54 -22.61 -13.38 -14.23
C GLN A 54 -22.84 -14.49 -13.19
N GLU A 55 -22.16 -15.60 -13.33
CA GLU A 55 -22.20 -16.75 -12.39
C GLU A 55 -21.71 -16.34 -10.99
N GLU A 56 -20.71 -15.48 -10.90
CA GLU A 56 -20.23 -14.95 -9.62
C GLU A 56 -21.27 -14.06 -8.94
N ILE A 57 -21.98 -13.24 -9.71
CA ILE A 57 -23.07 -12.41 -9.20
C ILE A 57 -24.21 -13.30 -8.69
N GLU A 58 -24.57 -14.33 -9.44
CA GLU A 58 -25.62 -15.27 -9.06
C GLU A 58 -25.24 -16.08 -7.81
N ARG A 59 -24.01 -16.52 -7.73
CA ARG A 59 -23.46 -17.18 -6.53
C ARG A 59 -23.60 -16.31 -5.28
N ILE A 60 -23.29 -15.01 -5.39
CA ILE A 60 -23.37 -14.08 -4.27
C ILE A 60 -24.85 -13.78 -3.91
N ARG A 61 -25.70 -13.59 -4.91
CA ARG A 61 -27.12 -13.29 -4.69
C ARG A 61 -27.89 -14.47 -4.11
N SER A 62 -27.48 -15.71 -4.40
CA SER A 62 -28.08 -16.92 -3.83
C SER A 62 -27.59 -17.23 -2.42
N ALA A 63 -26.59 -16.51 -1.91
CA ALA A 63 -26.11 -16.71 -0.56
C ALA A 63 -27.16 -16.27 0.48
N GLU A 64 -27.27 -17.03 1.56
CA GLU A 64 -28.19 -16.72 2.66
C GLU A 64 -27.90 -15.33 3.25
N GLY A 65 -28.97 -14.56 3.49
CA GLY A 65 -28.87 -13.20 4.04
C GLY A 65 -28.42 -12.12 3.08
N PHE A 66 -28.37 -12.43 1.77
CA PHE A 66 -28.13 -11.39 0.75
C PHE A 66 -29.32 -10.38 0.73
N PRO A 67 -29.04 -9.06 0.61
CA PRO A 67 -27.73 -8.38 0.46
C PRO A 67 -27.11 -7.95 1.79
N ASP A 68 -27.81 -8.10 2.92
CA ASP A 68 -27.44 -7.46 4.19
C ASP A 68 -26.14 -8.05 4.79
N VAL A 69 -25.94 -9.37 4.68
CA VAL A 69 -24.71 -10.03 5.12
C VAL A 69 -23.51 -9.50 4.32
N LEU A 70 -23.66 -9.31 3.00
CA LEU A 70 -22.58 -8.76 2.17
C LEU A 70 -22.29 -7.31 2.54
N ARG A 71 -23.30 -6.50 2.79
CA ARG A 71 -23.15 -5.10 3.23
C ARG A 71 -22.43 -5.00 4.57
N GLU A 72 -22.78 -5.85 5.53
CA GLU A 72 -22.13 -5.85 6.85
C GLU A 72 -20.66 -6.26 6.74
N ARG A 73 -20.31 -7.26 5.92
CA ARG A 73 -18.92 -7.69 5.67
C ARG A 73 -18.04 -6.60 5.05
N VAL A 74 -18.60 -5.68 4.29
CA VAL A 74 -17.87 -4.55 3.67
C VAL A 74 -18.06 -3.24 4.42
N ARG A 75 -18.75 -3.27 5.56
CA ARG A 75 -19.01 -2.08 6.36
C ARG A 75 -17.73 -1.52 6.94
N ALA A 76 -17.31 -0.37 6.42
CA ALA A 76 -16.11 0.33 6.85
C ALA A 76 -16.47 1.54 7.71
N VAL A 77 -15.99 1.58 8.95
CA VAL A 77 -16.33 2.58 9.96
C VAL A 77 -15.11 3.45 10.31
N GLY A 78 -15.36 4.75 10.57
CA GLY A 78 -14.35 5.69 11.06
C GLY A 78 -14.22 5.65 12.59
N THR A 79 -13.31 6.45 13.13
CA THR A 79 -13.01 6.48 14.58
C THR A 79 -14.25 6.70 15.46
N ALA A 80 -15.16 7.61 15.08
CA ALA A 80 -16.34 7.91 15.89
C ALA A 80 -17.29 6.72 15.97
N GLU A 81 -17.65 6.14 14.83
CA GLU A 81 -18.54 4.98 14.77
C GLU A 81 -17.88 3.73 15.37
N ALA A 82 -16.59 3.51 15.12
CA ALA A 82 -15.82 2.42 15.72
C ALA A 82 -15.78 2.51 17.24
N SER A 83 -15.61 3.71 17.81
CA SER A 83 -15.62 3.92 19.25
C SER A 83 -17.00 3.64 19.88
N GLN A 84 -18.07 3.97 19.17
CA GLN A 84 -19.43 3.64 19.58
C GLN A 84 -19.69 2.12 19.52
N LEU A 85 -19.27 1.49 18.42
CA LEU A 85 -19.41 0.04 18.20
C LEU A 85 -18.74 -0.77 19.32
N LEU A 86 -17.53 -0.33 19.72
CA LEU A 86 -16.74 -1.01 20.76
C LEU A 86 -17.05 -0.51 22.18
N ALA A 87 -17.97 0.43 22.34
CA ALA A 87 -18.31 1.08 23.62
C ALA A 87 -17.08 1.64 24.38
N VAL A 88 -16.09 2.19 23.66
CA VAL A 88 -14.89 2.81 24.22
C VAL A 88 -14.81 4.29 23.84
N PRO A 89 -14.15 5.14 24.65
CA PRO A 89 -13.91 6.53 24.28
C PRO A 89 -13.06 6.65 23.01
N ALA A 90 -13.35 7.63 22.14
CA ALA A 90 -12.64 7.84 20.87
C ALA A 90 -11.11 7.98 21.02
N HIS A 91 -10.64 8.61 22.11
CA HIS A 91 -9.21 8.72 22.38
C HIS A 91 -8.57 7.37 22.69
N ARG A 92 -9.28 6.45 23.39
CA ARG A 92 -8.80 5.09 23.65
C ARG A 92 -8.74 4.29 22.36
N PHE A 93 -9.79 4.34 21.54
CA PHE A 93 -9.79 3.72 20.21
C PHE A 93 -8.59 4.19 19.38
N THR A 94 -8.36 5.50 19.31
CA THR A 94 -7.23 6.07 18.54
C THR A 94 -5.88 5.58 19.05
N ARG A 95 -5.69 5.48 20.37
CA ARG A 95 -4.44 4.95 20.95
C ARG A 95 -4.22 3.49 20.65
N LEU A 96 -5.25 2.65 20.73
CA LEU A 96 -5.21 1.25 20.35
C LEU A 96 -4.90 1.08 18.85
N ALA A 97 -5.55 1.87 18.00
CA ALA A 97 -5.32 1.87 16.56
C ALA A 97 -3.87 2.28 16.20
N ARG A 98 -3.35 3.35 16.81
CA ARG A 98 -1.94 3.76 16.65
C ARG A 98 -0.96 2.73 17.18
N GLY A 99 -1.32 2.05 18.26
CA GLY A 99 -0.53 0.95 18.81
C GLY A 99 -0.52 -0.33 17.94
N GLY A 100 -1.37 -0.38 16.90
CA GLY A 100 -1.41 -1.48 15.93
C GLY A 100 -2.40 -2.59 16.22
N HIS A 101 -3.31 -2.41 17.19
CA HIS A 101 -4.31 -3.43 17.54
C HIS A 101 -5.44 -3.54 16.52
N PHE A 102 -5.72 -2.48 15.78
CA PHE A 102 -6.70 -2.45 14.70
C PHE A 102 -6.01 -2.20 13.37
N THR A 103 -6.35 -2.99 12.36
CA THR A 103 -5.79 -2.85 11.01
C THR A 103 -6.75 -2.06 10.12
N PRO A 104 -6.36 -0.88 9.63
CA PRO A 104 -7.19 -0.13 8.70
C PRO A 104 -7.40 -0.90 7.40
N VAL A 105 -8.62 -0.84 6.84
CA VAL A 105 -8.92 -1.43 5.53
C VAL A 105 -8.82 -0.39 4.42
N LYS A 106 -9.11 0.86 4.73
CA LYS A 106 -9.14 1.97 3.77
C LYS A 106 -8.75 3.27 4.46
N CYS A 107 -8.32 4.25 3.69
CA CYS A 107 -8.11 5.61 4.18
C CYS A 107 -8.60 6.62 3.15
N TYR A 108 -8.83 7.85 3.58
CA TYR A 108 -9.05 8.99 2.69
C TYR A 108 -8.50 10.27 3.32
N LEU A 109 -8.28 11.29 2.50
CA LEU A 109 -7.91 12.61 2.97
C LEU A 109 -9.15 13.46 3.15
N ASN A 110 -9.29 14.03 4.34
CA ASN A 110 -10.35 14.99 4.59
C ASN A 110 -10.01 16.37 3.96
N ARG A 111 -10.93 17.34 4.08
CA ARG A 111 -10.73 18.72 3.57
C ARG A 111 -9.48 19.41 4.13
N TYR A 112 -8.98 18.99 5.28
CA TYR A 112 -7.77 19.51 5.92
C TYR A 112 -6.51 18.72 5.54
N ARG A 113 -6.60 17.80 4.56
CA ARG A 113 -5.53 16.87 4.16
C ARG A 113 -5.04 15.93 5.25
N ALA A 114 -5.83 15.76 6.31
CA ALA A 114 -5.54 14.77 7.32
C ALA A 114 -6.03 13.39 6.87
N VAL A 115 -5.20 12.36 7.11
CA VAL A 115 -5.53 10.97 6.78
C VAL A 115 -6.59 10.47 7.76
N VAL A 116 -7.74 10.08 7.23
CA VAL A 116 -8.83 9.43 7.97
C VAL A 116 -8.78 7.93 7.67
N TRP A 117 -8.66 7.14 8.73
CA TRP A 117 -8.58 5.68 8.66
C TRP A 117 -9.96 5.06 8.83
N LEU A 118 -10.25 4.05 8.02
CA LEU A 118 -11.48 3.26 8.10
C LEU A 118 -11.12 1.80 8.43
N TYR A 119 -11.97 1.18 9.23
CA TYR A 119 -11.81 -0.19 9.74
C TYR A 119 -13.05 -1.00 9.42
N LEU A 120 -12.91 -2.31 9.21
CA LEU A 120 -14.07 -3.19 9.05
C LEU A 120 -14.80 -3.35 10.38
N ALA A 121 -16.11 -3.13 10.38
CA ALA A 121 -16.93 -3.25 11.58
C ALA A 121 -16.92 -4.67 12.15
N GLU A 122 -16.99 -5.67 11.28
CA GLU A 122 -16.92 -7.10 11.65
C GLU A 122 -15.60 -7.43 12.38
N GLU A 123 -14.45 -7.01 11.85
CA GLU A 123 -13.15 -7.26 12.48
C GLU A 123 -12.99 -6.58 13.84
N LEU A 124 -13.54 -5.38 13.99
CA LEU A 124 -13.54 -4.69 15.27
C LEU A 124 -14.36 -5.45 16.32
N THR A 125 -15.55 -5.95 15.93
CA THR A 125 -16.42 -6.74 16.79
C THR A 125 -15.78 -8.07 17.17
N ASP A 126 -15.19 -8.75 16.20
CA ASP A 126 -14.46 -9.99 16.42
C ASP A 126 -13.28 -9.83 17.38
N LEU A 127 -12.54 -8.73 17.24
CA LEU A 127 -11.42 -8.44 18.14
C LEU A 127 -11.92 -8.14 19.55
N ALA A 128 -13.04 -7.43 19.68
CA ALA A 128 -13.67 -7.16 20.97
C ALA A 128 -14.10 -8.44 21.70
N LEU A 129 -14.61 -9.41 20.94
CA LEU A 129 -15.01 -10.73 21.49
C LEU A 129 -13.79 -11.56 21.90
N ARG A 130 -12.73 -11.56 21.10
CA ARG A 130 -11.51 -12.34 21.36
C ARG A 130 -10.60 -11.74 22.43
N HIS A 131 -10.57 -10.40 22.52
CA HIS A 131 -9.65 -9.67 23.40
C HIS A 131 -10.36 -8.56 24.20
N PRO A 132 -11.39 -8.89 25.01
CA PRO A 132 -12.15 -7.89 25.75
C PRO A 132 -11.29 -7.06 26.72
N GLN A 133 -10.19 -7.62 27.22
CA GLN A 133 -9.23 -6.94 28.09
C GLN A 133 -8.61 -5.71 27.44
N LEU A 134 -8.37 -5.70 26.11
CA LEU A 134 -7.85 -4.52 25.41
C LEU A 134 -8.79 -3.31 25.52
N LEU A 135 -10.09 -3.57 25.59
CA LEU A 135 -11.12 -2.54 25.64
C LEU A 135 -11.46 -2.15 27.07
N ASN A 136 -11.48 -3.10 27.99
CA ASN A 136 -12.01 -2.94 29.36
C ASN A 136 -10.94 -2.58 30.40
N ASP A 137 -9.68 -2.96 30.17
CA ASP A 137 -8.60 -2.69 31.12
C ASP A 137 -8.37 -1.20 31.29
N ARG A 138 -8.12 -0.76 32.51
CA ARG A 138 -7.85 0.64 32.83
C ARG A 138 -6.64 1.18 32.08
N GLN A 139 -5.61 0.35 31.90
CA GLN A 139 -4.37 0.71 31.20
C GLN A 139 -4.25 -0.04 29.88
N LEU A 140 -3.56 0.58 28.94
CA LEU A 140 -3.16 -0.07 27.71
C LEU A 140 -1.98 -1.03 27.97
N PRO A 141 -1.78 -2.06 27.12
CA PRO A 141 -0.62 -2.92 27.21
C PRO A 141 0.70 -2.13 27.24
N LYS A 142 1.69 -2.60 28.00
CA LYS A 142 2.98 -1.91 28.19
C LYS A 142 3.68 -1.62 26.86
N GLU A 143 3.65 -2.57 25.95
CA GLU A 143 4.24 -2.44 24.60
C GLU A 143 3.54 -1.35 23.78
N THR A 144 2.22 -1.24 23.92
CA THR A 144 1.43 -0.17 23.27
C THR A 144 1.81 1.19 23.84
N LEU A 145 1.96 1.28 25.16
CA LEU A 145 2.37 2.52 25.82
C LEU A 145 3.80 2.94 25.40
N ALA A 146 4.73 1.99 25.31
CA ALA A 146 6.09 2.24 24.88
C ALA A 146 6.13 2.79 23.44
N ARG A 147 5.43 2.15 22.51
CA ARG A 147 5.30 2.62 21.11
C ARG A 147 4.71 4.02 21.01
N LEU A 148 3.62 4.26 21.73
CA LEU A 148 2.98 5.57 21.74
C LEU A 148 3.90 6.65 22.36
N GLY A 149 4.68 6.29 23.38
CA GLY A 149 5.69 7.15 24.00
C GLY A 149 6.84 7.49 23.03
N ALA A 150 7.21 6.54 22.16
CA ALA A 150 8.18 6.76 21.08
C ALA A 150 7.58 7.55 19.89
N GLY A 151 6.30 7.93 19.93
CA GLY A 151 5.64 8.66 18.85
C GLY A 151 5.19 7.79 17.68
N GLU A 152 5.31 6.45 17.79
CA GLU A 152 4.97 5.53 16.71
C GLU A 152 3.47 5.58 16.35
N ASP A 153 3.20 5.39 15.06
CA ASP A 153 1.87 5.18 14.51
C ASP A 153 1.88 3.99 13.56
N ARG A 154 1.35 2.87 14.02
CA ARG A 154 1.33 1.61 13.26
C ARG A 154 0.23 1.51 12.21
N ARG A 155 -0.70 2.46 12.14
CA ARG A 155 -1.80 2.44 11.16
C ARG A 155 -1.32 2.42 9.71
N PRO A 156 -0.37 3.25 9.28
CA PRO A 156 0.16 3.20 7.92
C PRO A 156 0.77 1.84 7.57
N ARG A 157 1.62 1.31 8.45
CA ARG A 157 2.28 0.00 8.27
C ARG A 157 1.27 -1.14 8.16
N ASN A 158 0.31 -1.21 9.09
CA ASN A 158 -0.74 -2.23 9.07
C ASN A 158 -1.60 -2.15 7.81
N TRP A 159 -1.92 -0.93 7.37
CA TRP A 159 -2.66 -0.71 6.13
C TRP A 159 -1.87 -1.16 4.90
N ARG A 160 -0.56 -0.85 4.81
CA ARG A 160 0.29 -1.33 3.71
C ARG A 160 0.36 -2.85 3.67
N GLY A 161 0.58 -3.50 4.82
CA GLY A 161 0.60 -4.95 4.91
C GLY A 161 -0.72 -5.58 4.44
N ARG A 162 -1.87 -5.04 4.88
CA ARG A 162 -3.19 -5.47 4.39
C ARG A 162 -3.33 -5.26 2.88
N ARG A 163 -2.95 -4.08 2.38
CA ARG A 163 -3.01 -3.78 0.95
C ARG A 163 -2.18 -4.76 0.13
N ALA A 164 -0.96 -5.07 0.56
CA ALA A 164 -0.12 -6.06 -0.09
C ALA A 164 -0.81 -7.44 -0.13
N ALA A 165 -1.36 -7.90 1.00
CA ALA A 165 -2.09 -9.15 1.06
C ALA A 165 -3.31 -9.19 0.12
N MET A 166 -4.09 -8.11 0.06
CA MET A 166 -5.22 -7.99 -0.87
C MET A 166 -4.77 -8.03 -2.33
N LEU A 167 -3.68 -7.34 -2.70
CA LEU A 167 -3.14 -7.36 -4.06
C LEU A 167 -2.68 -8.76 -4.46
N LEU A 168 -2.04 -9.49 -3.56
CA LEU A 168 -1.62 -10.87 -3.79
C LEU A 168 -2.80 -11.83 -3.99
N GLN A 169 -3.96 -11.55 -3.39
CA GLN A 169 -5.17 -12.36 -3.57
C GLN A 169 -5.93 -12.05 -4.87
N GLN A 170 -5.72 -10.88 -5.47
CA GLN A 170 -6.45 -10.44 -6.67
C GLN A 170 -5.90 -11.01 -7.97
N THR A 171 -4.69 -11.56 -7.98
CA THR A 171 -4.05 -12.10 -9.16
C THR A 171 -3.26 -13.37 -8.86
N GLU A 172 -3.25 -14.27 -9.81
CA GLU A 172 -2.38 -15.45 -9.81
C GLU A 172 -1.12 -15.23 -10.65
N ASP A 173 -1.07 -14.14 -11.42
CA ASP A 173 0.10 -13.81 -12.23
C ASP A 173 1.30 -13.45 -11.35
N PRO A 174 2.42 -14.19 -11.45
CA PRO A 174 3.56 -14.00 -10.55
C PRO A 174 4.23 -12.64 -10.71
N TRP A 175 4.21 -12.02 -11.90
CA TRP A 175 4.76 -10.68 -12.10
C TRP A 175 3.84 -9.57 -11.54
N GLU A 176 2.52 -9.74 -11.64
CA GLU A 176 1.57 -8.81 -10.97
C GLU A 176 1.70 -8.90 -9.45
N ARG A 177 1.89 -10.12 -8.90
CA ARG A 177 2.15 -10.30 -7.46
C ARG A 177 3.43 -9.60 -7.04
N ALA A 178 4.53 -9.79 -7.78
CA ALA A 178 5.79 -9.08 -7.54
C ALA A 178 5.62 -7.56 -7.63
N ALA A 179 4.86 -7.04 -8.62
CA ALA A 179 4.56 -5.62 -8.76
C ALA A 179 3.71 -5.07 -7.60
N GLY A 180 2.80 -5.88 -7.07
CA GLY A 180 2.02 -5.56 -5.86
C GLY A 180 2.92 -5.30 -4.66
N ILE A 181 3.89 -6.19 -4.39
CA ILE A 181 4.88 -6.03 -3.32
C ILE A 181 5.83 -4.85 -3.61
N ALA A 182 6.33 -4.74 -4.84
CA ALA A 182 7.21 -3.65 -5.27
C ALA A 182 6.57 -2.27 -5.09
N SER A 183 5.23 -2.20 -5.10
CA SER A 183 4.50 -0.93 -4.96
C SER A 183 4.70 -0.24 -3.60
N ALA A 184 5.16 -0.98 -2.58
CA ALA A 184 5.46 -0.45 -1.25
C ALA A 184 6.91 0.04 -1.10
N LEU A 185 7.77 -0.18 -2.10
CA LEU A 185 9.16 0.28 -2.12
C LEU A 185 9.33 1.53 -2.98
N ASP A 186 10.19 2.42 -2.57
CA ASP A 186 10.63 3.53 -3.40
C ASP A 186 11.56 3.06 -4.54
N ALA A 187 11.91 3.98 -5.43
CA ALA A 187 12.72 3.65 -6.61
C ALA A 187 14.14 3.18 -6.25
N ALA A 188 14.72 3.70 -5.16
CA ALA A 188 16.07 3.34 -4.73
C ALA A 188 16.08 1.90 -4.17
N HIS A 189 15.19 1.59 -3.24
CA HIS A 189 15.06 0.25 -2.69
C HIS A 189 14.65 -0.79 -3.72
N LEU A 190 13.80 -0.40 -4.70
CA LEU A 190 13.44 -1.27 -5.82
C LEU A 190 14.67 -1.58 -6.69
N ALA A 191 15.51 -0.59 -7.00
CA ALA A 191 16.70 -0.76 -7.83
C ALA A 191 17.76 -1.66 -7.16
N GLU A 192 17.85 -1.67 -5.85
CA GLU A 192 18.73 -2.56 -5.10
C GLU A 192 18.33 -4.04 -5.20
N VAL A 193 17.01 -4.33 -5.28
CA VAL A 193 16.50 -5.71 -5.40
C VAL A 193 16.44 -6.16 -6.86
N VAL A 194 16.07 -5.25 -7.77
CA VAL A 194 15.85 -5.54 -9.19
C VAL A 194 16.91 -4.83 -10.02
N THR A 195 18.01 -5.52 -10.30
CA THR A 195 19.15 -4.95 -11.06
C THR A 195 18.87 -4.81 -12.55
N ASP A 196 18.03 -5.68 -13.14
CA ASP A 196 17.66 -5.62 -14.55
C ASP A 196 16.69 -4.45 -14.82
N PRO A 197 17.07 -3.47 -15.68
CA PRO A 197 16.22 -2.33 -15.99
C PRO A 197 14.92 -2.72 -16.72
N TYR A 198 14.92 -3.80 -17.49
CA TYR A 198 13.72 -4.29 -18.18
C TYR A 198 12.70 -4.86 -17.19
N GLU A 199 13.17 -5.60 -16.19
CA GLU A 199 12.30 -6.09 -15.13
C GLU A 199 11.72 -4.93 -14.31
N ARG A 200 12.53 -3.90 -13.97
CA ARG A 200 12.03 -2.70 -13.28
C ARG A 200 10.96 -1.97 -14.09
N ALA A 201 11.19 -1.80 -15.39
CA ALA A 201 10.22 -1.18 -16.28
C ALA A 201 8.92 -2.02 -16.35
N TYR A 202 9.03 -3.33 -16.40
CA TYR A 202 7.89 -4.23 -16.42
C TYR A 202 7.10 -4.19 -15.12
N LEU A 203 7.76 -4.24 -13.95
CA LEU A 203 7.12 -4.07 -12.65
C LEU A 203 6.42 -2.70 -12.52
N THR A 204 7.05 -1.64 -13.05
CA THR A 204 6.45 -0.30 -13.05
C THR A 204 5.17 -0.26 -13.90
N ARG A 205 5.16 -0.93 -15.05
CA ARG A 205 3.98 -1.06 -15.90
C ARG A 205 2.84 -1.85 -15.23
N LEU A 206 3.18 -2.90 -14.46
CA LEU A 206 2.22 -3.72 -13.72
C LEU A 206 1.84 -3.13 -12.36
N ARG A 207 2.45 -2.00 -11.97
CA ARG A 207 2.19 -1.39 -10.66
C ARG A 207 0.69 -1.14 -10.47
N PRO A 208 0.11 -1.58 -9.33
CA PRO A 208 -1.29 -1.33 -9.03
C PRO A 208 -1.62 0.15 -9.05
N GLU A 209 -2.84 0.49 -9.48
CA GLU A 209 -3.29 1.87 -9.46
C GLU A 209 -3.11 2.49 -8.07
N THR A 210 -2.64 3.75 -8.07
CA THR A 210 -2.51 4.53 -6.84
C THR A 210 -3.89 4.69 -6.20
N VAL A 211 -3.97 4.46 -4.90
CA VAL A 211 -5.24 4.60 -4.16
C VAL A 211 -5.73 6.03 -4.30
N ARG A 212 -6.90 6.22 -4.89
CA ARG A 212 -7.56 7.53 -5.00
C ARG A 212 -8.18 7.88 -3.65
N VAL A 213 -7.62 8.85 -2.94
CA VAL A 213 -7.92 9.10 -1.51
C VAL A 213 -8.35 10.54 -1.23
N GLY A 214 -8.85 11.25 -2.22
CA GLY A 214 -9.29 12.62 -1.99
C GLY A 214 -9.25 13.50 -3.25
N PRO A 215 -9.28 14.82 -3.08
CA PRO A 215 -9.21 15.73 -4.20
C PRO A 215 -7.89 15.56 -4.96
N ASP A 216 -7.96 15.64 -6.28
CA ASP A 216 -6.79 15.50 -7.15
C ASP A 216 -5.93 16.77 -7.10
N SER A 217 -5.12 16.89 -6.05
CA SER A 217 -4.16 17.99 -5.87
C SER A 217 -2.74 17.43 -5.69
N PRO A 218 -1.69 18.18 -6.12
CA PRO A 218 -0.30 17.74 -5.97
C PRO A 218 0.05 17.37 -4.53
N ALA A 219 -0.37 18.19 -3.57
CA ALA A 219 -0.13 17.93 -2.15
C ALA A 219 -0.86 16.69 -1.62
N ALA A 220 -2.05 16.36 -2.14
CA ALA A 220 -2.75 15.13 -1.78
C ALA A 220 -2.02 13.91 -2.36
N ARG A 221 -1.53 13.99 -3.59
CA ARG A 221 -0.73 12.91 -4.20
C ARG A 221 0.54 12.63 -3.40
N GLU A 222 1.28 13.66 -3.00
CA GLU A 222 2.48 13.51 -2.16
C GLU A 222 2.21 12.81 -0.83
N ILE A 223 1.12 13.17 -0.14
CA ILE A 223 0.72 12.50 1.11
C ILE A 223 0.42 11.02 0.86
N ILE A 224 -0.27 10.71 -0.23
CA ILE A 224 -0.65 9.33 -0.57
C ILE A 224 0.58 8.51 -0.97
N GLU A 225 1.47 9.06 -1.78
CA GLU A 225 2.73 8.42 -2.15
C GLU A 225 3.56 8.08 -0.92
N ARG A 226 3.73 9.06 -0.02
CA ARG A 226 4.42 8.84 1.26
C ARG A 226 3.74 7.78 2.12
N LEU A 227 2.40 7.73 2.10
CA LEU A 227 1.63 6.74 2.85
C LEU A 227 1.78 5.32 2.28
N GLN A 228 1.93 5.20 0.96
CA GLN A 228 2.06 3.92 0.26
C GLN A 228 3.45 3.30 0.42
N LEU A 229 4.48 4.10 0.62
CA LEU A 229 5.87 3.63 0.71
C LEU A 229 6.21 3.22 2.15
N ALA A 230 6.90 2.10 2.27
CA ALA A 230 7.51 1.67 3.53
C ALA A 230 8.61 2.67 3.93
N GLN A 231 8.61 3.08 5.21
CA GLN A 231 9.55 4.07 5.73
C GLN A 231 10.43 3.49 6.83
N ASP A 232 9.89 2.56 7.63
CA ASP A 232 10.64 1.94 8.71
C ASP A 232 11.66 0.94 8.14
N PRO A 233 12.92 0.94 8.58
CA PRO A 233 13.98 0.07 8.02
C PRO A 233 13.64 -1.42 8.05
N ASP A 234 12.98 -1.88 9.12
CA ASP A 234 12.54 -3.28 9.24
C ASP A 234 11.40 -3.63 8.28
N GLU A 235 10.49 -2.69 8.03
CA GLU A 235 9.43 -2.84 7.05
C GLU A 235 9.98 -2.86 5.62
N VAL A 236 10.90 -1.95 5.30
CA VAL A 236 11.60 -1.93 4.00
C VAL A 236 12.33 -3.24 3.75
N LEU A 237 13.07 -3.74 4.76
CA LEU A 237 13.77 -5.01 4.65
C LEU A 237 12.81 -6.16 4.39
N TRP A 238 11.68 -6.19 5.07
CA TRP A 238 10.65 -7.21 4.86
C TRP A 238 10.13 -7.19 3.43
N TYR A 239 9.74 -6.01 2.89
CA TYR A 239 9.27 -5.88 1.50
C TYR A 239 10.34 -6.26 0.47
N ARG A 240 11.61 -5.96 0.74
CA ARG A 240 12.73 -6.35 -0.15
C ARG A 240 12.89 -7.86 -0.21
N MET A 241 12.82 -8.54 0.93
CA MET A 241 12.91 -10.00 1.00
C MET A 241 11.72 -10.67 0.31
N ASP A 242 10.51 -10.19 0.56
CA ASP A 242 9.29 -10.70 -0.03
C ASP A 242 9.28 -10.49 -1.55
N LEU A 243 9.71 -9.31 -2.02
CA LEU A 243 9.88 -9.03 -3.44
C LEU A 243 10.88 -9.98 -4.09
N ALA A 244 12.03 -10.24 -3.46
CA ALA A 244 13.03 -11.17 -3.99
C ALA A 244 12.46 -12.58 -4.18
N GLN A 245 11.64 -13.06 -3.24
CA GLN A 245 10.95 -14.36 -3.36
C GLN A 245 9.96 -14.38 -4.52
N HIS A 246 9.10 -13.37 -4.62
CA HIS A 246 8.12 -13.26 -5.72
C HIS A 246 8.79 -13.14 -7.09
N LEU A 247 9.92 -12.42 -7.18
CA LEU A 247 10.70 -12.33 -8.42
C LEU A 247 11.34 -13.66 -8.80
N SER A 248 11.88 -14.41 -7.83
CA SER A 248 12.43 -15.72 -8.07
C SER A 248 11.37 -16.65 -8.68
N LEU A 249 10.17 -16.65 -8.12
CA LEU A 249 9.04 -17.41 -8.66
C LEU A 249 8.62 -16.91 -10.06
N ALA A 250 8.52 -15.59 -10.24
CA ALA A 250 8.11 -15.01 -11.52
C ALA A 250 9.09 -15.38 -12.65
N ARG A 251 10.39 -15.27 -12.37
CA ARG A 251 11.47 -15.63 -13.32
C ARG A 251 11.47 -17.12 -13.66
N SER A 252 11.16 -17.99 -12.69
CA SER A 252 11.11 -19.44 -12.94
C SER A 252 9.96 -19.86 -13.86
N ILE A 253 8.85 -19.10 -13.86
CA ILE A 253 7.68 -19.38 -14.69
C ILE A 253 7.83 -18.77 -16.08
N ARG A 254 8.22 -17.51 -16.17
CA ARG A 254 8.48 -16.80 -17.43
C ARG A 254 9.41 -15.61 -17.23
N PRO A 255 10.29 -15.28 -18.20
CA PRO A 255 11.09 -14.06 -18.15
C PRO A 255 10.22 -12.81 -18.32
N ALA A 256 10.69 -11.66 -17.83
CA ALA A 256 10.07 -10.38 -18.13
C ALA A 256 10.10 -10.11 -19.64
N PRO A 257 9.03 -9.53 -20.21
CA PRO A 257 9.03 -9.14 -21.62
C PRO A 257 10.16 -8.13 -21.90
N ARG A 258 10.94 -8.42 -22.92
CA ARG A 258 11.97 -7.51 -23.43
C ARG A 258 11.54 -6.99 -24.78
N PRO A 259 11.85 -5.74 -25.14
CA PRO A 259 11.66 -5.27 -26.51
C PRO A 259 12.43 -6.19 -27.44
N MET A 260 11.75 -6.79 -28.38
CA MET A 260 12.44 -7.49 -29.49
C MET A 260 13.10 -6.40 -30.35
N TRP A 261 14.37 -6.16 -30.13
CA TRP A 261 15.21 -5.58 -31.16
C TRP A 261 15.37 -6.69 -32.17
N GLU A 262 14.73 -6.58 -33.32
CA GLU A 262 15.22 -7.26 -34.47
C GLU A 262 16.68 -6.79 -34.64
N ARG A 263 17.63 -7.62 -34.19
CA ARG A 263 18.99 -7.46 -34.64
C ARG A 263 18.86 -7.53 -36.18
N PRO A 264 19.24 -6.46 -36.91
CA PRO A 264 19.37 -6.64 -38.34
C PRO A 264 20.27 -7.87 -38.49
N VAL A 265 19.77 -8.91 -39.14
CA VAL A 265 20.57 -10.06 -39.54
C VAL A 265 21.63 -9.44 -40.45
N ILE A 266 22.79 -9.09 -39.87
CA ILE A 266 23.98 -8.79 -40.63
C ILE A 266 24.30 -10.12 -41.25
N ASP A 267 23.85 -10.29 -42.50
CA ASP A 267 24.10 -11.46 -43.34
C ASP A 267 25.62 -11.59 -43.40
N ALA A 268 26.18 -12.44 -42.55
CA ALA A 268 27.63 -12.74 -42.54
C ALA A 268 28.11 -13.32 -43.88
N ALA A 269 27.18 -13.61 -44.78
CA ALA A 269 27.45 -14.04 -46.14
C ALA A 269 27.76 -12.89 -47.15
N ALA A 270 27.45 -11.62 -46.78
CA ALA A 270 27.67 -10.50 -47.70
C ALA A 270 29.05 -9.83 -47.56
N THR A 271 29.88 -10.24 -46.62
CA THR A 271 31.22 -9.65 -46.38
C THR A 271 32.37 -10.47 -46.97
N ALA A 272 32.09 -11.51 -47.75
CA ALA A 272 33.11 -12.26 -48.50
C ALA A 272 33.20 -11.77 -49.96
N ARG A 273 33.33 -10.47 -50.21
CA ARG A 273 33.88 -9.99 -51.45
C ARG A 273 35.40 -9.96 -51.31
N PRO A 274 36.17 -10.75 -52.11
CA PRO A 274 37.62 -10.68 -52.11
C PRO A 274 38.01 -9.31 -52.69
N VAL A 275 38.69 -8.51 -51.85
CA VAL A 275 39.34 -7.26 -52.31
C VAL A 275 40.45 -7.68 -53.26
N PRO A 276 40.50 -7.21 -54.53
CA PRO A 276 41.64 -7.46 -55.41
C PRO A 276 42.87 -6.75 -54.85
N VAL A 277 43.91 -7.53 -54.57
CA VAL A 277 45.23 -7.04 -54.17
C VAL A 277 45.87 -6.43 -55.40
N PRO A 278 46.23 -5.12 -55.46
CA PRO A 278 47.07 -4.61 -56.49
C PRO A 278 48.51 -5.04 -56.24
N ALA A 279 49.09 -5.73 -57.24
CA ALA A 279 50.49 -6.13 -57.24
C ALA A 279 51.42 -4.94 -57.28
N SER A 280 52.41 -4.99 -56.41
CA SER A 280 53.80 -4.55 -56.55
C SER A 280 54.12 -3.21 -57.19
N ALA A 281 54.68 -2.33 -56.44
CA ALA A 281 55.90 -1.61 -56.81
C ALA A 281 56.76 -1.35 -55.58
N ALA A 282 57.88 -1.96 -55.59
CA ALA A 282 58.94 -1.73 -54.62
C ALA A 282 59.48 -0.28 -54.79
N SER A 283 59.61 0.44 -53.69
CA SER A 283 60.58 1.54 -53.56
C SER A 283 60.94 1.73 -52.13
N SER A 284 62.21 1.36 -51.88
CA SER A 284 62.94 1.61 -50.68
C SER A 284 63.02 3.11 -50.39
N GLY A 285 62.65 3.51 -49.20
CA GLY A 285 62.80 4.90 -48.71
C GLY A 285 62.89 4.88 -47.21
N THR A 286 64.07 4.76 -46.72
CA THR A 286 64.54 5.01 -45.36
C THR A 286 64.14 6.43 -44.94
N LEU A 287 63.40 6.58 -43.88
CA LEU A 287 63.45 7.80 -43.07
C LEU A 287 63.26 7.48 -41.62
N GLU A 288 64.38 7.67 -40.95
CA GLU A 288 64.56 7.70 -39.49
C GLU A 288 63.73 8.76 -38.79
N LEU A 289 63.43 8.44 -37.56
CA LEU A 289 63.43 9.30 -36.38
C LEU A 289 62.68 10.63 -36.42
N LYS A 290 61.53 10.70 -35.75
CA LYS A 290 61.33 11.72 -34.73
C LYS A 290 60.45 11.22 -33.59
N ARG A 291 61.11 10.62 -32.65
CA ARG A 291 60.66 10.41 -31.27
C ARG A 291 61.25 11.57 -30.48
N SER A 292 60.44 12.56 -30.19
CA SER A 292 60.62 13.51 -29.08
C SER A 292 59.65 14.67 -29.26
N GLU A 293 59.01 15.00 -28.19
CA GLU A 293 58.15 16.17 -27.90
C GLU A 293 56.68 15.87 -27.83
N LEU A 294 56.27 15.48 -26.66
CA LEU A 294 55.04 15.84 -26.00
C LEU A 294 54.98 15.19 -24.59
N LEU A 295 55.97 15.56 -23.81
CA LEU A 295 55.90 15.53 -22.33
C LEU A 295 56.25 16.95 -21.92
N GLN A 296 55.28 17.71 -21.43
CA GLN A 296 55.37 18.84 -20.50
C GLN A 296 54.25 19.83 -20.75
N SER A 297 53.20 19.74 -19.96
CA SER A 297 52.47 20.92 -19.50
C SER A 297 51.66 20.51 -18.26
N GLU A 298 52.31 20.65 -17.12
CA GLU A 298 51.62 20.78 -15.84
C GLU A 298 50.96 22.15 -15.75
N PRO A 299 49.78 22.28 -15.10
CA PRO A 299 49.21 23.58 -14.83
C PRO A 299 49.80 24.18 -13.56
N LYS A 300 50.27 25.42 -13.70
CA LYS A 300 50.74 26.30 -12.65
C LYS A 300 49.66 26.61 -11.62
N GLU A 301 49.96 26.36 -10.36
CA GLU A 301 49.41 27.05 -9.20
C GLU A 301 49.75 28.55 -9.29
N SER A 302 48.74 29.39 -9.10
CA SER A 302 48.97 30.79 -8.71
C SER A 302 48.16 31.07 -7.46
N GLY A 303 48.83 31.11 -6.36
CA GLY A 303 48.40 31.63 -5.08
C GLY A 303 48.29 33.16 -5.10
N ARG A 304 47.41 33.66 -4.29
CA ARG A 304 47.46 34.95 -3.56
C ARG A 304 46.45 34.84 -2.45
N GLU A 305 46.83 34.61 -1.29
CA GLU A 305 47.28 35.41 -0.13
C GLU A 305 46.50 36.67 0.14
N ARG A 306 46.08 36.69 1.41
CA ARG A 306 45.84 37.76 2.38
C ARG A 306 44.44 38.35 2.42
N ALA A 307 43.84 38.24 3.51
CA ALA A 307 43.97 38.71 4.89
C ALA A 307 42.82 39.68 5.19
N GLY A 308 42.14 39.49 6.30
CA GLY A 308 41.13 40.40 6.82
C GLY A 308 40.47 39.88 8.09
N VAL A 309 41.17 39.95 9.17
CA VAL A 309 40.70 39.89 10.56
C VAL A 309 39.65 40.94 10.80
N GLY A 310 38.56 40.58 11.47
CA GLY A 310 37.52 41.49 11.91
C GLY A 310 36.58 40.84 12.93
N SER A 311 37.07 40.61 14.15
CA SER A 311 36.27 40.42 15.35
C SER A 311 35.72 41.79 15.78
N VAL A 312 34.47 41.87 16.26
CA VAL A 312 33.77 42.75 17.19
C VAL A 312 32.29 42.49 16.96
N GLY A 313 31.41 42.19 17.87
CA GLY A 313 31.23 42.55 19.22
C GLY A 313 29.83 42.14 19.60
N ALA A 314 29.72 41.50 20.74
CA ALA A 314 28.44 41.22 21.41
C ALA A 314 27.71 42.52 21.73
N ARG A 315 26.41 42.56 21.49
CA ARG A 315 25.48 43.40 22.22
C ARG A 315 24.19 42.65 22.50
N SER A 316 24.06 42.22 23.71
CA SER A 316 22.83 41.93 24.42
C SER A 316 22.03 43.20 24.56
N VAL A 317 20.77 43.19 24.12
CA VAL A 317 19.76 44.14 24.61
C VAL A 317 18.58 43.32 25.07
N GLY A 318 18.36 43.39 26.38
CA GLY A 318 17.18 42.90 27.06
C GLY A 318 15.97 43.77 26.71
N GLY A 319 14.82 43.16 26.61
CA GLY A 319 13.54 43.79 26.50
C GLY A 319 12.53 42.93 27.26
N GLU A 320 12.17 43.42 28.43
CA GLU A 320 11.16 42.85 29.32
C GLU A 320 9.72 42.88 28.74
N PRO A 321 8.80 42.07 29.30
CA PRO A 321 7.51 41.80 28.73
C PRO A 321 6.46 42.85 29.11
N VAL A 322 5.69 43.26 28.10
CA VAL A 322 4.48 44.06 28.34
C VAL A 322 3.29 43.13 28.48
N GLY A 323 2.66 43.21 29.66
CA GLY A 323 1.45 42.51 30.03
C GLY A 323 0.24 42.91 29.16
N GLY A 324 -0.47 41.94 28.67
CA GLY A 324 -1.77 42.02 28.05
C GLY A 324 -2.78 41.22 28.84
N ARG A 325 -3.75 41.91 29.44
CA ARG A 325 -4.87 41.41 30.27
C ARG A 325 -5.75 40.41 29.49
N PRO A 326 -6.36 39.44 30.19
CA PRO A 326 -7.34 38.53 29.58
C PRO A 326 -8.69 39.25 29.39
N VAL A 327 -9.27 39.08 28.21
CA VAL A 327 -10.64 39.50 27.90
C VAL A 327 -11.59 38.39 28.35
N GLU A 328 -12.38 38.71 29.36
CA GLU A 328 -13.56 37.93 29.78
C GLU A 328 -14.58 37.88 28.63
N ALA A 329 -14.92 36.68 28.17
CA ALA A 329 -16.07 36.47 27.31
C ALA A 329 -17.22 35.86 28.14
N ARG A 330 -18.27 36.62 28.22
CA ARG A 330 -19.55 36.41 28.88
C ARG A 330 -20.16 35.02 28.61
N ALA A 331 -20.58 34.41 29.71
CA ALA A 331 -21.50 33.28 29.76
C ALA A 331 -22.89 33.69 29.24
N GLY A 332 -23.32 33.01 28.17
CA GLY A 332 -24.71 33.00 27.72
C GLY A 332 -25.44 31.80 28.33
N HIS A 333 -26.31 32.05 29.29
CA HIS A 333 -27.22 31.06 29.89
C HIS A 333 -28.33 30.73 28.89
N GLY A 334 -28.34 29.51 28.38
CA GLY A 334 -29.47 28.90 27.70
C GLY A 334 -29.92 27.66 28.46
N ARG A 335 -30.95 27.86 29.34
CA ARG A 335 -31.69 26.73 29.95
C ARG A 335 -32.53 26.05 28.90
N LEU A 336 -32.40 24.77 28.74
CA LEU A 336 -33.45 23.88 28.22
C LEU A 336 -33.46 22.57 29.00
N SER A 337 -34.48 22.49 29.74
CA SER A 337 -35.31 21.43 30.35
C SER A 337 -34.94 19.94 30.10
N ARG A 338 -34.96 19.31 31.27
CA ARG A 338 -35.01 17.88 31.59
C ARG A 338 -36.10 17.12 30.78
N GLY A 339 -35.70 16.00 30.18
CA GLY A 339 -36.59 14.96 29.73
C GLY A 339 -36.03 13.61 30.15
N LEU A 340 -36.38 13.16 31.36
CA LEU A 340 -36.14 11.79 31.85
C LEU A 340 -37.16 10.86 31.22
N ALA A 341 -36.75 10.04 30.23
CA ALA A 341 -37.49 8.86 29.82
C ALA A 341 -36.83 7.61 30.41
N ARG A 342 -37.44 7.12 31.52
CA ARG A 342 -37.17 5.82 32.10
C ARG A 342 -37.67 4.75 31.13
N LEU A 343 -36.79 3.97 30.53
CA LEU A 343 -37.15 2.71 29.86
C LEU A 343 -36.99 1.56 30.86
N ARG A 344 -38.15 0.98 31.16
CA ARG A 344 -38.38 -0.21 31.98
C ARG A 344 -37.69 -1.44 31.32
N ARG A 345 -36.94 -2.19 32.10
CA ARG A 345 -36.48 -3.56 31.81
C ARG A 345 -37.68 -4.52 31.86
N PRO A 346 -37.85 -5.43 30.91
CA PRO A 346 -38.71 -6.60 31.11
C PRO A 346 -37.92 -7.67 31.90
N ARG A 347 -38.50 -8.10 33.00
CA ARG A 347 -38.15 -9.35 33.68
C ARG A 347 -38.67 -10.52 32.82
N THR A 348 -37.81 -11.43 32.40
CA THR A 348 -38.24 -12.76 31.94
C THR A 348 -37.77 -13.82 32.89
N ALA A 349 -38.72 -14.68 33.21
CA ALA A 349 -38.68 -15.72 34.20
C ALA A 349 -37.74 -16.87 33.82
N ALA A 350 -37.17 -17.45 34.86
CA ALA A 350 -36.48 -18.72 34.85
C ALA A 350 -37.43 -19.86 34.41
N ARG A 351 -36.97 -20.73 33.51
CA ARG A 351 -37.43 -22.09 33.39
C ARG A 351 -36.26 -23.05 33.40
N SER A 352 -36.21 -23.82 34.46
CA SER A 352 -35.39 -24.99 34.66
C SER A 352 -35.88 -26.12 33.75
N THR A 353 -34.97 -26.83 33.07
CA THR A 353 -35.14 -28.25 32.69
C THR A 353 -33.75 -28.87 32.55
N THR A 354 -33.35 -29.62 33.53
CA THR A 354 -33.16 -31.09 33.56
C THR A 354 -32.07 -31.64 32.64
N THR A 355 -31.03 -32.07 33.31
CA THR A 355 -29.87 -32.89 32.97
C THR A 355 -30.27 -34.25 32.36
N ALA A 356 -29.53 -34.70 31.33
CA ALA A 356 -29.29 -36.15 31.13
C ALA A 356 -27.92 -36.35 30.43
N PRO A 357 -27.12 -37.33 30.83
CA PRO A 357 -25.74 -37.52 30.38
C PRO A 357 -25.66 -38.46 29.18
N TRP A 358 -24.76 -38.19 28.23
CA TRP A 358 -24.40 -39.14 27.17
C TRP A 358 -23.06 -39.79 27.44
N THR A 359 -23.18 -41.10 27.64
CA THR A 359 -22.15 -42.08 27.81
C THR A 359 -21.27 -42.23 26.56
N ARG A 360 -20.00 -42.30 26.82
CA ARG A 360 -18.88 -42.74 26.01
C ARG A 360 -19.14 -44.17 25.47
N ARG A 361 -18.97 -44.42 24.17
CA ARG A 361 -18.61 -45.72 23.62
C ARG A 361 -17.38 -45.60 22.73
N GLN A 362 -16.37 -46.33 23.18
CA GLN A 362 -15.21 -46.77 22.41
C GLN A 362 -15.62 -47.79 21.34
N ARG A 363 -15.12 -47.67 20.15
CA ARG A 363 -14.38 -48.68 19.37
C ARG A 363 -13.76 -47.97 18.17
#